data_d112ecacea6f99624cfc5c7b76b20944
#
_entry.id   d112ecacea6f99624cfc5c7b76b20944
#
_cell.length_a   1.000
_cell.length_b   1.000
_cell.length_c   1.000
_cell.angle_alpha   90.00
_cell.angle_beta   90.00
_cell.angle_gamma   90.00
#
_symmetry.space_group_name_H-M   'P 1'
#
loop_
_entity.id
_entity.type
_entity.pdbx_description
1 polymer ?
#
loop_
_entity_poly.entity_id
_entity_poly.type
_entity_poly.pdbx_seq_one_letter_code
_entity_poly.pdbx_strand_id
1 'polypeptide(L)'
;MWCALFIITFGFCDALSASIIKPYVHRIRPCHNPALVDIIRHIVNCGSGFSFPSSHASNHFGMSFFMLGTLPQIRREFKWLILLWAILVSLSQVYVGVHYPFDVFAGACLGAIIGTLNAAYWNRRFSFSHPLK
;
A
#
# COMPACT_ATOMS: atom_id res chain seq x y z
N MET A 1 -5.22 15.07 15.22
CA MET A 1 -5.38 13.61 15.47
C MET A 1 -5.57 12.79 14.19
N TRP A 2 -6.42 13.20 13.23
CA TRP A 2 -6.60 12.46 11.97
C TRP A 2 -5.30 12.29 11.20
N CYS A 3 -4.54 13.37 10.98
CA CYS A 3 -3.24 13.32 10.31
C CYS A 3 -2.24 12.38 11.01
N ALA A 4 -2.24 12.37 12.34
CA ALA A 4 -1.38 11.47 13.10
C ALA A 4 -1.74 10.00 12.82
N LEU A 5 -3.03 9.64 12.82
CA LEU A 5 -3.45 8.27 12.53
C LEU A 5 -3.23 7.89 11.06
N PHE A 6 -3.31 8.84 10.13
CA PHE A 6 -2.94 8.65 8.74
C PHE A 6 -1.46 8.28 8.60
N ILE A 7 -0.56 9.01 9.29
CA ILE A 7 0.88 8.71 9.32
C ILE A 7 1.16 7.36 10.01
N ILE A 8 0.45 7.06 11.09
CA ILE A 8 0.53 5.77 11.79
C ILE A 8 0.09 4.64 10.86
N THR A 9 -0.95 4.83 10.05
CA THR A 9 -1.38 3.84 9.06
C THR A 9 -0.28 3.54 8.05
N PHE A 10 0.38 4.58 7.50
CA PHE A 10 1.55 4.42 6.66
C PHE A 10 2.65 3.63 7.38
N GLY A 11 3.01 4.03 8.62
CA GLY A 11 4.05 3.38 9.41
C GLY A 11 3.77 1.89 9.68
N PHE A 12 2.53 1.51 9.96
CA PHE A 12 2.14 0.10 10.11
C PHE A 12 2.26 -0.68 8.81
N CYS A 13 1.81 -0.11 7.69
CA CYS A 13 1.94 -0.75 6.38
C CYS A 13 3.41 -0.98 6.03
N ASP A 14 4.26 0.03 6.24
CA ASP A 14 5.69 -0.06 5.95
C ASP A 14 6.40 -1.04 6.89
N ALA A 15 6.20 -0.93 8.20
CA ALA A 15 6.83 -1.81 9.18
C ALA A 15 6.46 -3.28 8.96
N LEU A 16 5.18 -3.60 8.74
CA LEU A 16 4.75 -4.97 8.47
C LEU A 16 5.33 -5.49 7.16
N SER A 17 5.23 -4.73 6.08
CA SER A 17 5.71 -5.18 4.77
C SER A 17 7.23 -5.24 4.70
N ALA A 18 7.95 -4.18 5.10
CA ALA A 18 9.38 -4.05 4.90
C ALA A 18 10.22 -4.70 6.00
N SER A 19 9.82 -4.57 7.27
CA SER A 19 10.64 -5.00 8.41
C SER A 19 10.28 -6.37 8.96
N ILE A 20 9.05 -6.86 8.69
CA ILE A 20 8.59 -8.15 9.21
C ILE A 20 8.49 -9.18 8.09
N ILE A 21 7.64 -8.94 7.08
CA ILE A 21 7.33 -9.98 6.09
C ILE A 21 8.46 -10.18 5.10
N LYS A 22 9.08 -9.12 4.58
CA LYS A 22 10.20 -9.25 3.62
C LYS A 22 11.38 -10.08 4.16
N PRO A 23 11.88 -9.82 5.39
CA PRO A 23 12.96 -10.62 5.96
C PRO A 23 12.57 -12.06 6.26
N TYR A 24 11.28 -12.39 6.31
CA TYR A 24 10.80 -13.76 6.54
C TYR A 24 10.64 -14.55 5.25
N VAL A 25 10.14 -13.91 4.18
CA VAL A 25 9.85 -14.59 2.90
C VAL A 25 11.08 -14.72 2.00
N HIS A 26 12.05 -13.80 2.07
CA HIS A 26 13.30 -13.80 1.30
C HIS A 26 13.14 -13.91 -0.23
N ARG A 27 12.04 -13.43 -0.79
CA ARG A 27 11.81 -13.49 -2.24
C ARG A 27 12.72 -12.54 -2.99
N ILE A 28 13.53 -13.08 -3.94
CA ILE A 28 14.40 -12.28 -4.79
C ILE A 28 13.55 -11.42 -5.74
N ARG A 29 13.98 -10.18 -5.97
CA ARG A 29 13.32 -9.26 -6.91
C ARG A 29 13.49 -9.72 -8.35
N PRO A 30 12.53 -9.41 -9.26
CA PRO A 30 12.66 -9.71 -10.68
C PRO A 30 13.99 -9.21 -11.27
N CYS A 31 14.38 -7.98 -10.95
CA CYS A 31 15.61 -7.32 -11.41
C CYS A 31 16.93 -7.92 -10.86
N HIS A 32 16.87 -8.80 -9.87
CA HIS A 32 17.99 -9.57 -9.34
C HIS A 32 17.88 -11.07 -9.68
N ASN A 33 16.83 -11.48 -10.37
CA ASN A 33 16.63 -12.88 -10.73
C ASN A 33 17.46 -13.20 -11.98
N PRO A 34 18.45 -14.14 -11.91
CA PRO A 34 19.30 -14.48 -13.05
C PRO A 34 18.53 -14.94 -14.30
N ALA A 35 17.36 -15.54 -14.14
CA ALA A 35 16.52 -15.97 -15.26
C ALA A 35 15.76 -14.82 -15.95
N LEU A 36 15.71 -13.64 -15.35
CA LEU A 36 14.91 -12.51 -15.82
C LEU A 36 15.74 -11.25 -16.09
N VAL A 37 16.96 -11.17 -15.57
CA VAL A 37 17.80 -9.95 -15.62
C VAL A 37 18.04 -9.47 -17.04
N ASP A 38 18.21 -10.37 -18.00
CA ASP A 38 18.46 -10.04 -19.41
C ASP A 38 17.17 -9.65 -20.17
N ILE A 39 16.00 -9.96 -19.61
CA ILE A 39 14.68 -9.68 -20.22
C ILE A 39 14.10 -8.39 -19.67
N ILE A 40 14.40 -8.06 -18.41
CA ILE A 40 13.85 -6.88 -17.73
C ILE A 40 14.66 -5.64 -18.12
N ARG A 41 13.96 -4.64 -18.63
CA ARG A 41 14.56 -3.34 -18.87
C ARG A 41 14.83 -2.61 -17.54
N HIS A 42 16.10 -2.45 -17.19
CA HIS A 42 16.51 -1.71 -15.99
C HIS A 42 16.28 -0.21 -16.17
N ILE A 43 15.08 0.27 -15.79
CA ILE A 43 14.70 1.68 -15.89
C ILE A 43 15.10 2.44 -14.62
N VAL A 44 15.12 1.75 -13.47
CA VAL A 44 15.46 2.30 -12.17
C VAL A 44 16.44 1.41 -11.44
N ASN A 45 17.14 1.96 -10.45
CA ASN A 45 17.97 1.14 -9.56
C ASN A 45 17.09 0.13 -8.81
N CYS A 46 17.47 -1.14 -8.88
CA CYS A 46 16.71 -2.24 -8.29
C CYS A 46 16.56 -2.13 -6.75
N GLY A 47 17.43 -1.38 -6.10
CA GLY A 47 17.45 -1.28 -4.63
C GLY A 47 17.85 -2.59 -3.95
N SER A 48 18.24 -2.51 -2.70
CA SER A 48 18.55 -3.67 -1.86
C SER A 48 17.28 -4.28 -1.26
N GLY A 49 17.37 -5.54 -0.82
CA GLY A 49 16.33 -6.24 -0.07
C GLY A 49 15.36 -7.07 -0.93
N PHE A 50 14.38 -7.64 -0.24
CA PHE A 50 13.47 -8.64 -0.80
C PHE A 50 12.26 -8.02 -1.51
N SER A 51 11.61 -8.86 -2.34
CA SER A 51 10.51 -8.45 -3.20
C SER A 51 9.14 -8.48 -2.51
N PHE A 52 8.85 -9.54 -1.74
CA PHE A 52 7.50 -9.82 -1.23
C PHE A 52 7.30 -9.38 0.22
N PRO A 53 6.18 -8.71 0.53
CA PRO A 53 5.24 -8.07 -0.40
C PRO A 53 5.73 -6.69 -0.86
N SER A 54 5.02 -6.04 -1.80
CA SER A 54 5.33 -4.66 -2.21
C SER A 54 4.94 -3.67 -1.13
N SER A 55 5.93 -2.98 -0.54
CA SER A 55 5.68 -1.93 0.46
C SER A 55 5.02 -0.70 -0.17
N HIS A 56 5.34 -0.36 -1.43
CA HIS A 56 4.65 0.72 -2.14
C HIS A 56 3.15 0.44 -2.27
N ALA A 57 2.79 -0.78 -2.70
CA ALA A 57 1.38 -1.15 -2.76
C ALA A 57 0.71 -1.13 -1.38
N SER A 58 1.36 -1.71 -0.36
CA SER A 58 0.84 -1.71 1.01
C SER A 58 0.60 -0.29 1.54
N ASN A 59 1.57 0.59 1.38
CA ASN A 59 1.49 1.96 1.87
C ASN A 59 0.39 2.76 1.16
N HIS A 60 0.36 2.75 -0.17
CA HIS A 60 -0.63 3.54 -0.93
C HIS A 60 -2.05 3.01 -0.77
N PHE A 61 -2.26 1.70 -0.76
CA PHE A 61 -3.58 1.13 -0.50
C PHE A 61 -4.01 1.36 0.96
N GLY A 62 -3.09 1.23 1.93
CA GLY A 62 -3.39 1.51 3.34
C GLY A 62 -3.87 2.93 3.57
N MET A 63 -3.14 3.91 3.05
CA MET A 63 -3.52 5.32 3.13
C MET A 63 -4.85 5.59 2.40
N SER A 64 -5.04 5.00 1.22
CA SER A 64 -6.26 5.17 0.44
C SER A 64 -7.49 4.63 1.17
N PHE A 65 -7.43 3.43 1.70
CA PHE A 65 -8.55 2.81 2.44
C PHE A 65 -8.83 3.52 3.76
N PHE A 66 -7.81 4.02 4.44
CA PHE A 66 -7.99 4.86 5.62
C PHE A 66 -8.74 6.17 5.27
N MET A 67 -8.31 6.88 4.21
CA MET A 67 -9.00 8.10 3.76
C MET A 67 -10.46 7.83 3.37
N LEU A 68 -10.69 6.80 2.55
CA LEU A 68 -12.03 6.46 2.08
C LEU A 68 -12.96 6.06 3.22
N GLY A 69 -12.43 5.39 4.25
CA GLY A 69 -13.21 4.97 5.41
C GLY A 69 -13.48 6.07 6.43
N THR A 70 -12.63 7.12 6.49
CA THR A 70 -12.75 8.19 7.48
C THR A 70 -13.36 9.48 6.93
N LEU A 71 -13.40 9.66 5.60
CA LEU A 71 -13.90 10.86 4.92
C LEU A 71 -15.06 10.52 3.97
N PRO A 72 -16.23 10.08 4.49
CA PRO A 72 -17.35 9.64 3.66
C PRO A 72 -17.92 10.76 2.78
N GLN A 73 -17.74 12.03 3.17
CA GLN A 73 -18.19 13.23 2.47
C GLN A 73 -17.39 13.55 1.20
N ILE A 74 -16.24 12.90 0.97
CA ILE A 74 -15.48 13.10 -0.27
C ILE A 74 -16.37 12.72 -1.47
N ARG A 75 -16.42 13.60 -2.46
CA ARG A 75 -17.15 13.36 -3.71
C ARG A 75 -16.66 12.07 -4.39
N ARG A 76 -17.59 11.38 -5.04
CA ARG A 76 -17.34 10.06 -5.66
C ARG A 76 -16.15 10.08 -6.63
N GLU A 77 -16.00 11.17 -7.39
CA GLU A 77 -14.91 11.33 -8.36
C GLU A 77 -13.55 11.29 -7.67
N PHE A 78 -13.39 11.99 -6.56
CA PHE A 78 -12.14 11.98 -5.78
C PHE A 78 -11.84 10.63 -5.14
N LYS A 79 -12.87 9.86 -4.75
CA LYS A 79 -12.66 8.48 -4.26
C LYS A 79 -12.01 7.61 -5.32
N TRP A 80 -12.47 7.72 -6.56
CA TRP A 80 -11.86 6.99 -7.68
C TRP A 80 -10.43 7.48 -7.98
N LEU A 81 -10.15 8.77 -7.88
CA LEU A 81 -8.80 9.30 -8.08
C LEU A 81 -7.81 8.79 -7.01
N ILE A 82 -8.24 8.69 -5.75
CA ILE A 82 -7.43 8.13 -4.66
C ILE A 82 -7.07 6.66 -4.95
N LEU A 83 -8.05 5.86 -5.36
CA LEU A 83 -7.79 4.45 -5.71
C LEU A 83 -6.95 4.32 -6.98
N LEU A 84 -7.24 5.11 -8.00
CA LEU A 84 -6.47 5.11 -9.24
C LEU A 84 -5.00 5.44 -8.98
N TRP A 85 -4.72 6.42 -8.13
CA TRP A 85 -3.36 6.75 -7.70
C TRP A 85 -2.66 5.54 -7.06
N ALA A 86 -3.30 4.86 -6.10
CA ALA A 86 -2.73 3.68 -5.47
C ALA A 86 -2.46 2.55 -6.47
N ILE A 87 -3.37 2.34 -7.42
CA ILE A 87 -3.22 1.36 -8.50
C ILE A 87 -2.05 1.73 -9.41
N LEU A 88 -1.96 2.96 -9.88
CA LEU A 88 -0.89 3.41 -10.77
C LEU A 88 0.49 3.29 -10.14
N VAL A 89 0.63 3.73 -8.87
CA VAL A 89 1.89 3.56 -8.12
C VAL A 89 2.24 2.08 -7.97
N SER A 90 1.26 1.24 -7.70
CA SER A 90 1.46 -0.20 -7.54
C SER A 90 1.86 -0.89 -8.84
N LEU A 91 1.19 -0.57 -9.95
CA LEU A 91 1.51 -1.12 -11.26
C LEU A 91 2.87 -0.62 -11.76
N SER A 92 3.27 0.61 -11.43
CA SER A 92 4.60 1.11 -11.80
C SER A 92 5.72 0.24 -11.23
N GLN A 93 5.54 -0.38 -10.05
CA GLN A 93 6.54 -1.28 -9.45
C GLN A 93 6.75 -2.57 -10.26
N VAL A 94 5.70 -3.04 -10.93
CA VAL A 94 5.81 -4.17 -11.88
C VAL A 94 6.45 -3.70 -13.17
N TYR A 95 6.02 -2.55 -13.69
CA TYR A 95 6.54 -1.99 -14.93
C TYR A 95 8.05 -1.75 -14.91
N VAL A 96 8.57 -1.21 -13.79
CA VAL A 96 10.02 -0.98 -13.62
C VAL A 96 10.80 -2.24 -13.21
N GLY A 97 10.15 -3.40 -13.10
CA GLY A 97 10.79 -4.70 -12.85
C GLY A 97 11.30 -4.93 -11.42
N VAL A 98 10.84 -4.15 -10.43
CA VAL A 98 11.29 -4.31 -9.03
C VAL A 98 10.39 -5.23 -8.20
N HIS A 99 9.15 -5.48 -8.64
CA HIS A 99 8.19 -6.37 -8.00
C HIS A 99 7.46 -7.28 -9.00
N TYR A 100 7.14 -8.49 -8.57
CA TYR A 100 6.22 -9.36 -9.32
C TYR A 100 4.77 -8.87 -9.13
N PRO A 101 3.85 -9.17 -10.07
CA PRO A 101 2.42 -8.83 -9.91
C PRO A 101 1.82 -9.33 -8.61
N PHE A 102 2.21 -10.53 -8.17
CA PHE A 102 1.72 -11.12 -6.91
C PHE A 102 2.22 -10.37 -5.67
N ASP A 103 3.44 -9.80 -5.69
CA ASP A 103 3.94 -8.98 -4.57
C ASP A 103 3.11 -7.72 -4.41
N VAL A 104 2.71 -7.13 -5.53
CA VAL A 104 1.86 -5.93 -5.57
C VAL A 104 0.45 -6.24 -5.08
N PHE A 105 -0.13 -7.34 -5.55
CA PHE A 105 -1.45 -7.78 -5.10
C PHE A 105 -1.47 -8.06 -3.58
N ALA A 106 -0.51 -8.82 -3.08
CA ALA A 106 -0.40 -9.12 -1.64
C ALA A 106 -0.17 -7.85 -0.80
N GLY A 107 0.66 -6.92 -1.29
CA GLY A 107 0.87 -5.62 -0.66
C GLY A 107 -0.41 -4.79 -0.63
N ALA A 108 -1.15 -4.74 -1.73
CA ALA A 108 -2.43 -4.02 -1.81
C ALA A 108 -3.47 -4.58 -0.81
N CYS A 109 -3.59 -5.91 -0.72
CA CYS A 109 -4.47 -6.55 0.26
C CYS A 109 -4.05 -6.21 1.70
N LEU A 110 -2.77 -6.32 2.01
CA LEU A 110 -2.23 -5.97 3.33
C LEU A 110 -2.56 -4.52 3.69
N GLY A 111 -2.29 -3.59 2.80
CA GLY A 111 -2.59 -2.18 3.00
C GLY A 111 -4.09 -1.92 3.16
N ALA A 112 -4.92 -2.49 2.32
CA ALA A 112 -6.38 -2.34 2.40
C ALA A 112 -6.93 -2.82 3.76
N ILE A 113 -6.44 -3.96 4.28
CA ILE A 113 -6.82 -4.48 5.60
C ILE A 113 -6.42 -3.48 6.70
N ILE A 114 -5.15 -3.05 6.73
CA ILE A 114 -4.64 -2.14 7.75
C ILE A 114 -5.38 -0.79 7.70
N GLY A 115 -5.54 -0.22 6.50
CA GLY A 115 -6.25 1.05 6.32
C GLY A 115 -7.70 0.99 6.77
N THR A 116 -8.40 -0.10 6.45
CA THR A 116 -9.79 -0.32 6.87
C THR A 116 -9.90 -0.48 8.39
N LEU A 117 -9.01 -1.23 9.03
CA LEU A 117 -9.00 -1.41 10.48
C LEU A 117 -8.74 -0.09 11.22
N ASN A 118 -7.77 0.69 10.75
CA ASN A 118 -7.47 2.00 11.33
C ASN A 118 -8.61 3.01 11.09
N ALA A 119 -9.28 2.96 9.94
CA ALA A 119 -10.48 3.76 9.69
C ALA A 119 -11.63 3.37 10.62
N ALA A 120 -11.85 2.07 10.84
CA ALA A 120 -12.86 1.59 11.78
C ALA A 120 -12.55 2.02 13.22
N TYR A 121 -11.27 1.95 13.62
CA TYR A 121 -10.82 2.47 14.92
C TYR A 121 -11.10 3.97 15.05
N TRP A 122 -10.75 4.78 14.04
CA TRP A 122 -11.03 6.21 13.99
C TRP A 122 -12.52 6.48 14.17
N ASN A 123 -13.36 5.83 13.39
CA ASN A 123 -14.80 6.05 13.40
C ASN A 123 -15.43 5.68 14.75
N ARG A 124 -14.97 4.60 15.38
CA ARG A 124 -15.44 4.21 16.72
C ARG A 124 -15.03 5.19 17.83
N ARG A 125 -13.84 5.78 17.70
CA ARG A 125 -13.25 6.58 18.78
C ARG A 125 -13.55 8.08 18.64
N PHE A 126 -13.66 8.59 17.41
CA PHE A 126 -13.69 10.02 17.11
C PHE A 126 -14.84 10.46 16.20
N SER A 127 -15.59 9.55 15.60
CA SER A 127 -16.81 9.91 14.90
C SER A 127 -17.87 10.23 15.93
N PHE A 128 -18.02 11.52 16.23
CA PHE A 128 -19.16 11.98 16.98
C PHE A 128 -20.41 11.61 16.18
N SER A 129 -21.27 10.83 16.79
CA SER A 129 -22.62 10.61 16.31
C SER A 129 -23.29 11.98 16.12
N HIS A 130 -23.25 12.51 14.88
CA HIS A 130 -24.26 13.46 14.49
C HIS A 130 -25.54 12.65 14.29
N PRO A 131 -26.54 12.80 15.16
CA PRO A 131 -27.86 12.32 14.83
C PRO A 131 -28.29 13.12 13.60
N LEU A 132 -28.40 12.42 12.46
CA LEU A 132 -29.05 12.98 11.28
C LEU A 132 -30.49 13.34 11.71
N LYS A 133 -30.75 14.65 11.82
CA LYS A 133 -32.10 15.18 11.80
C LYS A 133 -32.59 15.26 10.37
#